data_770f901292212347c72a1331de91de2b
#
_entry.id   770f901292212347c72a1331de91de2b
#
_cell.length_a   1.000
_cell.length_b   1.000
_cell.length_c   1.000
_cell.angle_alpha   90.00
_cell.angle_beta   90.00
_cell.angle_gamma   90.00
#
_symmetry.space_group_name_H-M   'P 1'
#
loop_
_entity.id
_entity.type
_entity.pdbx_description
1 polymer ?
#
loop_
_entity_poly.entity_id
_entity_poly.type
_entity_poly.pdbx_seq_one_letter_code
_entity_poly.pdbx_strand_id
1 'polypeptide(L)'
;MPSPSDNLALAKRGPVVSIVAYISLATAKLIAGYSLDATSLVADGFNNLSDILGNVALLIGLHLASQPADADHRFGHWKIEDLASLITSFIMFVVGFQVLIQTIQKLFSNQTTEIDPLGAIVGFLSAIVMLGVYAYNKRLSKKVKSSALVAASKDNLSDAVTSIGTSVAIVAASLNLPIIDRLAAIVITYFILKTAYDIFMESAFSLSDGFDDKQLKKYEEAILKIPKISAVKSQRGRTYGSNVYLDLVLEMNPDLSVYESHAITEQVEKLLSKEFSVYDIDIHVEPASIPEDEIFNNVSKKLYKNEKIILSKIPDYETYISDDFFMIDEKGHYQTAKEFLELARFEPCNFQYFQIKTISQKTKLVSYQLNGAQHTSIWRRHEVWYLIFHQVTPITDSPE
;
A
#
# COMPACT_ATOMS: atom_id res chain seq x y z
N MET A 1 6.70 -16.46 5.63
CA MET A 1 7.45 -15.23 5.98
C MET A 1 7.48 -15.13 7.49
N PRO A 2 8.55 -14.62 8.14
CA PRO A 2 8.53 -14.35 9.58
C PRO A 2 7.41 -13.36 9.90
N SER A 3 6.79 -13.51 11.07
CA SER A 3 5.73 -12.61 11.50
C SER A 3 6.27 -11.17 11.69
N PRO A 4 5.42 -10.13 11.59
CA PRO A 4 5.85 -8.76 11.86
C PRO A 4 6.51 -8.60 13.23
N SER A 5 6.03 -9.32 14.25
CA SER A 5 6.62 -9.35 15.60
C SER A 5 8.03 -9.96 15.61
N ASP A 6 8.28 -11.01 14.80
CA ASP A 6 9.62 -11.61 14.68
C ASP A 6 10.61 -10.64 14.02
N ASN A 7 10.16 -9.88 13.03
CA ASN A 7 10.96 -8.85 12.38
C ASN A 7 11.34 -7.72 13.35
N LEU A 8 10.41 -7.25 14.19
CA LEU A 8 10.67 -6.25 15.20
C LEU A 8 11.58 -6.78 16.32
N ALA A 9 11.45 -8.05 16.69
CA ALA A 9 12.38 -8.69 17.64
C ALA A 9 13.82 -8.71 17.10
N LEU A 10 13.99 -8.95 15.81
CA LEU A 10 15.30 -8.84 15.14
C LEU A 10 15.79 -7.38 15.04
N ALA A 11 14.90 -6.42 14.81
CA ALA A 11 15.23 -5.00 14.72
C ALA A 11 15.90 -4.48 16.02
N LYS A 12 15.52 -4.99 17.19
CA LYS A 12 16.13 -4.61 18.50
C LYS A 12 17.64 -4.82 18.55
N ARG A 13 18.20 -5.69 17.72
CA ARG A 13 19.66 -5.91 17.67
C ARG A 13 20.40 -4.67 17.14
N GLY A 14 19.78 -3.86 16.31
CA GLY A 14 20.40 -2.65 15.77
C GLY A 14 20.78 -1.64 16.86
N PRO A 15 19.81 -1.11 17.63
CA PRO A 15 20.08 -0.19 18.72
C PRO A 15 21.03 -0.76 19.79
N VAL A 16 20.96 -2.07 20.08
CA VAL A 16 21.90 -2.72 21.00
C VAL A 16 23.34 -2.63 20.50
N VAL A 17 23.58 -2.93 19.21
CA VAL A 17 24.91 -2.79 18.60
C VAL A 17 25.37 -1.33 18.62
N SER A 18 24.50 -0.38 18.31
CA SER A 18 24.78 1.05 18.38
C SER A 18 25.16 1.48 19.81
N ILE A 19 24.37 1.09 20.83
CA ILE A 19 24.66 1.41 22.22
C ILE A 19 26.04 0.91 22.66
N VAL A 20 26.39 -0.34 22.33
CA VAL A 20 27.71 -0.91 22.65
C VAL A 20 28.83 -0.12 21.95
N ALA A 21 28.65 0.23 20.69
CA ALA A 21 29.62 1.05 19.97
C ALA A 21 29.76 2.45 20.60
N TYR A 22 28.66 3.14 20.90
CA TYR A 22 28.68 4.45 21.52
C TYR A 22 29.32 4.44 22.92
N ILE A 23 29.04 3.45 23.76
CA ILE A 23 29.70 3.32 25.05
C ILE A 23 31.22 3.18 24.85
N SER A 24 31.66 2.34 23.93
CA SER A 24 33.07 2.11 23.65
C SER A 24 33.74 3.38 23.12
N LEU A 25 33.09 4.09 22.17
CA LEU A 25 33.61 5.32 21.60
C LEU A 25 33.59 6.49 22.60
N ALA A 26 32.53 6.67 23.37
CA ALA A 26 32.45 7.68 24.42
C ALA A 26 33.62 7.49 25.43
N THR A 27 33.80 6.27 25.90
CA THR A 27 34.88 5.96 26.80
C THR A 27 36.28 6.26 26.23
N ALA A 28 36.52 5.81 25.00
CA ALA A 28 37.81 6.06 24.32
C ALA A 28 38.06 7.55 24.09
N LYS A 29 37.04 8.29 23.61
CA LYS A 29 37.12 9.73 23.36
C LYS A 29 37.30 10.55 24.64
N LEU A 30 36.59 10.23 25.71
CA LEU A 30 36.75 10.92 27.00
C LEU A 30 38.13 10.67 27.59
N ILE A 31 38.61 9.42 27.62
CA ILE A 31 39.97 9.09 28.12
C ILE A 31 41.03 9.85 27.28
N ALA A 32 40.97 9.75 25.96
CA ALA A 32 41.91 10.43 25.07
C ALA A 32 41.78 11.97 25.18
N GLY A 33 40.58 12.50 25.26
CA GLY A 33 40.32 13.93 25.37
C GLY A 33 40.91 14.55 26.64
N TYR A 34 40.72 13.88 27.79
CA TYR A 34 41.33 14.35 29.03
C TYR A 34 42.84 14.12 29.12
N SER A 35 43.34 13.05 28.49
CA SER A 35 44.78 12.76 28.47
C SER A 35 45.59 13.67 27.54
N LEU A 36 44.97 14.16 26.47
CA LEU A 36 45.60 14.98 25.44
C LEU A 36 45.17 16.45 25.53
N ASP A 37 44.47 16.87 26.59
CA ASP A 37 43.84 18.21 26.76
C ASP A 37 43.03 18.66 25.53
N ALA A 38 42.43 17.68 24.81
CA ALA A 38 41.68 17.91 23.59
C ALA A 38 40.20 18.12 23.89
N THR A 39 39.78 19.37 24.12
CA THR A 39 38.39 19.73 24.47
C THR A 39 37.36 19.31 23.41
N SER A 40 37.77 19.32 22.12
CA SER A 40 36.91 18.87 21.04
C SER A 40 36.59 17.37 21.14
N LEU A 41 37.57 16.56 21.57
CA LEU A 41 37.40 15.13 21.75
C LEU A 41 36.52 14.78 22.97
N VAL A 42 36.66 15.59 24.04
CA VAL A 42 35.79 15.51 25.23
C VAL A 42 34.35 15.85 24.85
N ALA A 43 34.14 16.92 24.10
CA ALA A 43 32.81 17.31 23.62
C ALA A 43 32.17 16.21 22.75
N ASP A 44 32.94 15.64 21.81
CA ASP A 44 32.48 14.53 20.98
C ASP A 44 32.19 13.24 21.76
N GLY A 45 32.97 12.99 22.84
CA GLY A 45 32.67 11.91 23.81
C GLY A 45 31.35 12.11 24.54
N PHE A 46 31.02 13.33 24.98
CA PHE A 46 29.74 13.65 25.60
C PHE A 46 28.58 13.57 24.59
N ASN A 47 28.81 13.94 23.31
CA ASN A 47 27.81 13.74 22.27
C ASN A 47 27.42 12.25 22.15
N ASN A 48 28.41 11.36 22.10
CA ASN A 48 28.15 9.91 22.05
C ASN A 48 27.35 9.39 23.27
N LEU A 49 27.44 10.03 24.45
CA LEU A 49 26.58 9.70 25.57
C LEU A 49 25.12 10.10 25.32
N SER A 50 24.87 11.21 24.63
CA SER A 50 23.52 11.61 24.22
C SER A 50 22.94 10.63 23.20
N ASP A 51 23.77 10.10 22.29
CA ASP A 51 23.35 9.12 21.27
C ASP A 51 22.96 7.77 21.90
N ILE A 52 23.57 7.42 23.05
CA ILE A 52 23.13 6.26 23.85
C ILE A 52 21.68 6.44 24.30
N LEU A 53 21.31 7.63 24.80
CA LEU A 53 19.94 7.91 25.25
C LEU A 53 18.94 7.79 24.10
N GLY A 54 19.28 8.32 22.92
CA GLY A 54 18.46 8.20 21.70
C GLY A 54 18.25 6.72 21.30
N ASN A 55 19.31 5.92 21.32
CA ASN A 55 19.23 4.50 20.99
C ASN A 55 18.50 3.65 22.07
N VAL A 56 18.55 4.05 23.35
CA VAL A 56 17.73 3.45 24.41
C VAL A 56 16.25 3.74 24.19
N ALA A 57 15.90 5.00 23.85
CA ALA A 57 14.52 5.36 23.53
C ALA A 57 14.01 4.58 22.33
N LEU A 58 14.84 4.41 21.29
CA LEU A 58 14.53 3.59 20.13
C LEU A 58 14.31 2.12 20.49
N LEU A 59 15.16 1.56 21.34
CA LEU A 59 15.03 0.18 21.81
C LEU A 59 13.71 -0.05 22.57
N ILE A 60 13.32 0.90 23.40
CA ILE A 60 12.02 0.89 24.11
C ILE A 60 10.88 0.98 23.08
N GLY A 61 10.96 1.90 22.12
CA GLY A 61 9.97 2.04 21.06
C GLY A 61 9.76 0.77 20.26
N LEU A 62 10.84 0.12 19.82
CA LEU A 62 10.78 -1.17 19.12
C LEU A 62 10.25 -2.31 20.01
N HIS A 63 10.51 -2.26 21.32
CA HIS A 63 9.96 -3.24 22.25
C HIS A 63 8.44 -3.07 22.37
N LEU A 64 7.94 -1.86 22.54
CA LEU A 64 6.51 -1.57 22.60
C LEU A 64 5.82 -1.88 21.27
N ALA A 65 6.40 -1.47 20.17
CA ALA A 65 5.87 -1.76 18.81
C ALA A 65 5.74 -3.27 18.52
N SER A 66 6.57 -4.10 19.16
CA SER A 66 6.50 -5.56 19.00
C SER A 66 5.40 -6.25 19.82
N GLN A 67 4.64 -5.52 20.65
CA GLN A 67 3.53 -6.08 21.40
C GLN A 67 2.37 -6.44 20.46
N PRO A 68 1.67 -7.57 20.70
CA PRO A 68 0.52 -7.97 19.90
C PRO A 68 -0.64 -6.97 20.06
N ALA A 69 -1.62 -7.07 19.18
CA ALA A 69 -2.88 -6.35 19.31
C ALA A 69 -3.59 -6.70 20.61
N ASP A 70 -4.17 -5.71 21.27
CA ASP A 70 -4.94 -5.83 22.50
C ASP A 70 -6.33 -5.17 22.36
N ALA A 71 -7.08 -5.05 23.48
CA ALA A 71 -8.42 -4.49 23.46
C ALA A 71 -8.46 -3.01 23.05
N ASP A 72 -7.42 -2.25 23.43
CA ASP A 72 -7.31 -0.81 23.16
C ASP A 72 -6.63 -0.52 21.83
N HIS A 73 -5.75 -1.41 21.36
CA HIS A 73 -4.97 -1.28 20.12
C HIS A 73 -5.22 -2.48 19.19
N ARG A 74 -6.40 -2.52 18.56
CA ARG A 74 -6.83 -3.64 17.70
C ARG A 74 -5.98 -3.83 16.45
N PHE A 75 -5.33 -2.79 15.95
CA PHE A 75 -4.38 -2.85 14.84
C PHE A 75 -2.93 -3.16 15.29
N GLY A 76 -2.72 -3.42 16.59
CA GLY A 76 -1.39 -3.61 17.17
C GLY A 76 -0.71 -2.27 17.50
N HIS A 77 0.52 -2.36 17.98
CA HIS A 77 1.30 -1.23 18.50
C HIS A 77 2.33 -0.69 17.48
N TRP A 78 2.26 -1.10 16.23
CA TRP A 78 3.32 -0.87 15.22
C TRP A 78 3.59 0.61 14.92
N LYS A 79 2.60 1.51 15.04
CA LYS A 79 2.81 2.97 14.90
C LYS A 79 3.77 3.57 15.95
N ILE A 80 4.02 2.86 17.06
CA ILE A 80 5.01 3.27 18.05
C ILE A 80 6.44 3.27 17.47
N GLU A 81 6.71 2.47 16.42
CA GLU A 81 7.96 2.51 15.69
C GLU A 81 8.19 3.88 15.02
N ASP A 82 7.18 4.40 14.34
CA ASP A 82 7.24 5.73 13.69
C ASP A 82 7.32 6.86 14.72
N LEU A 83 6.63 6.70 15.85
CA LEU A 83 6.71 7.63 16.98
C LEU A 83 8.12 7.65 17.60
N ALA A 84 8.76 6.49 17.76
CA ALA A 84 10.14 6.41 18.22
C ALA A 84 11.12 7.08 17.27
N SER A 85 10.92 6.92 15.95
CA SER A 85 11.72 7.62 14.93
C SER A 85 11.52 9.14 14.98
N LEU A 86 10.28 9.59 15.20
CA LEU A 86 9.98 11.01 15.38
C LEU A 86 10.69 11.59 16.62
N ILE A 87 10.66 10.88 17.75
CA ILE A 87 11.38 11.30 18.97
C ILE A 87 12.89 11.37 18.70
N THR A 88 13.45 10.37 18.01
CA THR A 88 14.87 10.38 17.61
C THR A 88 15.21 11.62 16.79
N SER A 89 14.36 12.00 15.83
CA SER A 89 14.58 13.20 15.03
C SER A 89 14.60 14.47 15.85
N PHE A 90 13.75 14.60 16.88
CA PHE A 90 13.78 15.73 17.80
C PHE A 90 15.08 15.81 18.61
N ILE A 91 15.59 14.66 19.10
CA ILE A 91 16.89 14.60 19.78
C ILE A 91 18.00 15.08 18.84
N MET A 92 18.00 14.60 17.58
CA MET A 92 18.96 15.04 16.57
C MET A 92 18.84 16.54 16.24
N PHE A 93 17.63 17.10 16.21
CA PHE A 93 17.47 18.56 16.05
C PHE A 93 18.12 19.33 17.20
N VAL A 94 17.92 18.90 18.44
CA VAL A 94 18.54 19.53 19.61
C VAL A 94 20.07 19.52 19.49
N VAL A 95 20.65 18.35 19.17
CA VAL A 95 22.10 18.20 18.94
C VAL A 95 22.55 19.06 17.74
N GLY A 96 21.83 19.02 16.61
CA GLY A 96 22.15 19.79 15.42
C GLY A 96 22.14 21.31 15.67
N PHE A 97 21.16 21.81 16.43
CA PHE A 97 21.13 23.22 16.82
C PHE A 97 22.26 23.57 17.79
N GLN A 98 22.61 22.69 18.73
CA GLN A 98 23.77 22.91 19.60
C GLN A 98 25.07 23.02 18.79
N VAL A 99 25.29 22.10 17.83
CA VAL A 99 26.44 22.13 16.92
C VAL A 99 26.43 23.41 16.06
N LEU A 100 25.25 23.85 15.59
CA LEU A 100 25.09 25.09 14.84
C LEU A 100 25.57 26.32 15.67
N ILE A 101 25.08 26.40 16.91
CA ILE A 101 25.48 27.50 17.81
C ILE A 101 27.02 27.51 18.06
N GLN A 102 27.57 26.31 18.32
CA GLN A 102 29.03 26.21 18.49
C GLN A 102 29.80 26.57 17.20
N THR A 103 29.30 26.17 16.05
CA THR A 103 29.88 26.52 14.74
C THR A 103 29.88 28.02 14.52
N ILE A 104 28.75 28.70 14.81
CA ILE A 104 28.63 30.16 14.71
C ILE A 104 29.60 30.84 15.68
N GLN A 105 29.68 30.40 16.93
CA GLN A 105 30.62 30.94 17.92
C GLN A 105 32.07 30.79 17.47
N LYS A 106 32.46 29.66 16.89
CA LYS A 106 33.81 29.45 16.34
C LYS A 106 34.13 30.37 15.14
N LEU A 107 33.12 30.66 14.29
CA LEU A 107 33.32 31.59 13.16
C LEU A 107 33.70 33.00 13.60
N PHE A 108 33.19 33.44 14.75
CA PHE A 108 33.47 34.78 15.30
C PHE A 108 34.57 34.81 16.35
N SER A 109 35.06 33.64 16.82
CA SER A 109 36.18 33.57 17.74
C SER A 109 37.50 33.50 16.99
N ASN A 110 38.48 34.29 17.39
CA ASN A 110 39.85 34.23 16.88
C ASN A 110 40.75 33.27 17.69
N GLN A 111 40.15 32.35 18.47
CA GLN A 111 40.94 31.43 19.28
C GLN A 111 41.54 30.34 18.38
N THR A 112 42.84 30.34 18.25
CA THR A 112 43.64 29.22 17.78
C THR A 112 43.89 28.28 18.96
N THR A 113 43.16 27.20 19.05
CA THR A 113 43.44 26.11 20.01
C THR A 113 44.60 25.28 19.44
N GLU A 114 45.69 25.18 20.17
CA GLU A 114 46.72 24.18 19.90
C GLU A 114 46.08 22.80 20.17
N ILE A 115 45.81 22.07 19.12
CA ILE A 115 45.17 20.74 19.22
C ILE A 115 46.20 19.69 18.89
N ASP A 116 46.35 18.71 19.77
CA ASP A 116 47.23 17.57 19.52
C ASP A 116 46.74 16.75 18.30
N PRO A 117 47.56 16.58 17.24
CA PRO A 117 47.14 15.79 16.05
C PRO A 117 46.78 14.33 16.34
N LEU A 118 47.18 13.78 17.49
CA LEU A 118 46.76 12.43 17.91
C LEU A 118 45.24 12.32 18.09
N GLY A 119 44.55 13.40 18.43
CA GLY A 119 43.11 13.46 18.48
C GLY A 119 42.42 13.10 17.15
N ALA A 120 43.07 13.44 16.02
CA ALA A 120 42.55 13.09 14.70
C ALA A 120 42.49 11.59 14.44
N ILE A 121 43.46 10.84 14.99
CA ILE A 121 43.47 9.36 14.87
C ILE A 121 42.27 8.76 15.59
N VAL A 122 41.95 9.23 16.79
CA VAL A 122 40.80 8.75 17.55
C VAL A 122 39.47 9.07 16.83
N GLY A 123 39.35 10.27 16.28
CA GLY A 123 38.21 10.66 15.45
C GLY A 123 38.07 9.79 14.19
N PHE A 124 39.17 9.52 13.49
CA PHE A 124 39.18 8.67 12.30
C PHE A 124 38.81 7.21 12.60
N LEU A 125 39.34 6.63 13.67
CA LEU A 125 38.96 5.30 14.14
C LEU A 125 37.49 5.23 14.55
N SER A 126 37.01 6.28 15.21
CA SER A 126 35.59 6.41 15.55
C SER A 126 34.70 6.41 14.30
N ALA A 127 35.10 7.11 13.25
CA ALA A 127 34.37 7.14 11.99
C ALA A 127 34.30 5.74 11.34
N ILE A 128 35.41 4.98 11.36
CA ILE A 128 35.41 3.59 10.85
C ILE A 128 34.45 2.70 11.62
N VAL A 129 34.45 2.79 12.95
CA VAL A 129 33.51 2.03 13.79
C VAL A 129 32.08 2.40 13.46
N MET A 130 31.74 3.69 13.38
CA MET A 130 30.38 4.16 13.07
C MET A 130 29.93 3.82 11.65
N LEU A 131 30.83 3.82 10.65
CA LEU A 131 30.52 3.29 9.31
C LEU A 131 30.20 1.80 9.36
N GLY A 132 30.88 1.03 10.20
CA GLY A 132 30.58 -0.38 10.43
C GLY A 132 29.19 -0.58 11.04
N VAL A 133 28.84 0.21 12.06
CA VAL A 133 27.51 0.21 12.70
C VAL A 133 26.42 0.64 11.70
N TYR A 134 26.66 1.70 10.95
CA TYR A 134 25.80 2.13 9.86
C TYR A 134 25.53 1.00 8.86
N ALA A 135 26.58 0.36 8.36
CA ALA A 135 26.44 -0.71 7.38
C ALA A 135 25.65 -1.90 7.93
N TYR A 136 25.88 -2.24 9.20
CA TYR A 136 25.11 -3.28 9.91
C TYR A 136 23.63 -2.89 10.04
N ASN A 137 23.33 -1.71 10.60
CA ASN A 137 21.96 -1.24 10.81
C ASN A 137 21.22 -1.07 9.49
N LYS A 138 21.86 -0.54 8.44
CA LYS A 138 21.27 -0.42 7.11
C LYS A 138 20.93 -1.77 6.47
N ARG A 139 21.80 -2.79 6.62
CA ARG A 139 21.48 -4.14 6.15
C ARG A 139 20.35 -4.76 6.94
N LEU A 140 20.36 -4.60 8.25
CA LEU A 140 19.33 -5.11 9.12
C LEU A 140 17.99 -4.43 8.87
N SER A 141 17.94 -3.10 8.71
CA SER A 141 16.70 -2.35 8.42
C SER A 141 16.02 -2.81 7.14
N LYS A 142 16.81 -3.07 6.08
CA LYS A 142 16.28 -3.63 4.82
C LYS A 142 15.73 -5.04 4.98
N LYS A 143 16.37 -5.86 5.83
CA LYS A 143 15.93 -7.24 6.08
C LYS A 143 14.62 -7.29 6.86
N VAL A 144 14.47 -6.45 7.88
CA VAL A 144 13.30 -6.43 8.76
C VAL A 144 12.25 -5.38 8.37
N LYS A 145 12.56 -4.53 7.38
CA LYS A 145 11.70 -3.44 6.88
C LYS A 145 11.33 -2.43 7.99
N SER A 146 12.20 -2.14 8.94
CA SER A 146 11.96 -1.26 10.08
C SER A 146 12.31 0.20 9.73
N SER A 147 11.33 1.11 9.81
CA SER A 147 11.51 2.55 9.61
C SER A 147 12.40 3.16 10.69
N ALA A 148 12.19 2.77 11.94
CA ALA A 148 13.01 3.20 13.08
C ALA A 148 14.48 2.80 12.92
N LEU A 149 14.74 1.61 12.40
CA LEU A 149 16.11 1.17 12.16
C LEU A 149 16.75 1.86 10.95
N VAL A 150 15.94 2.27 9.95
CA VAL A 150 16.41 3.17 8.88
C VAL A 150 16.85 4.49 9.46
N ALA A 151 16.04 5.11 10.34
CA ALA A 151 16.37 6.35 11.04
C ALA A 151 17.68 6.20 11.83
N ALA A 152 17.80 5.17 12.67
CA ALA A 152 19.03 4.88 13.42
C ALA A 152 20.26 4.69 12.51
N SER A 153 20.10 4.07 11.33
CA SER A 153 21.20 3.95 10.39
C SER A 153 21.63 5.30 9.80
N LYS A 154 20.68 6.21 9.52
CA LYS A 154 20.99 7.55 9.05
C LYS A 154 21.73 8.38 10.12
N ASP A 155 21.31 8.22 11.38
CA ASP A 155 21.98 8.81 12.54
C ASP A 155 23.44 8.33 12.64
N ASN A 156 23.67 7.02 12.65
CA ASN A 156 25.03 6.46 12.66
C ASN A 156 25.92 6.94 11.49
N LEU A 157 25.32 7.19 10.30
CA LEU A 157 26.05 7.77 9.17
C LEU A 157 26.39 9.22 9.45
N SER A 158 25.50 10.01 10.04
CA SER A 158 25.72 11.39 10.44
C SER A 158 26.90 11.47 11.41
N ASP A 159 26.96 10.58 12.40
CA ASP A 159 28.05 10.50 13.39
C ASP A 159 29.39 10.12 12.75
N ALA A 160 29.38 9.20 11.77
CA ALA A 160 30.57 8.86 11.02
C ALA A 160 31.10 10.07 10.23
N VAL A 161 30.21 10.83 9.57
CA VAL A 161 30.59 12.04 8.81
C VAL A 161 31.10 13.12 9.77
N THR A 162 30.45 13.30 10.94
CA THR A 162 30.88 14.20 11.98
C THR A 162 32.28 13.86 12.49
N SER A 163 32.54 12.58 12.79
CA SER A 163 33.86 12.12 13.25
C SER A 163 34.96 12.30 12.20
N ILE A 164 34.65 12.10 10.91
CA ILE A 164 35.59 12.41 9.79
C ILE A 164 35.85 13.90 9.73
N GLY A 165 34.81 14.72 9.78
CA GLY A 165 34.93 16.17 9.75
C GLY A 165 35.75 16.71 10.93
N THR A 166 35.50 16.19 12.13
CA THR A 166 36.29 16.52 13.34
C THR A 166 37.78 16.14 13.16
N SER A 167 38.07 14.96 12.59
CA SER A 167 39.44 14.55 12.30
C SER A 167 40.13 15.47 11.29
N VAL A 168 39.44 15.85 10.23
CA VAL A 168 39.94 16.79 9.22
C VAL A 168 40.18 18.17 9.85
N ALA A 169 39.25 18.64 10.71
CA ALA A 169 39.37 19.89 11.40
C ALA A 169 40.61 19.92 12.34
N ILE A 170 40.86 18.84 13.09
CA ILE A 170 42.04 18.69 13.95
C ILE A 170 43.33 18.75 13.14
N VAL A 171 43.40 18.00 12.02
CA VAL A 171 44.59 18.03 11.12
C VAL A 171 44.78 19.43 10.52
N ALA A 172 43.70 20.05 10.06
CA ALA A 172 43.76 21.42 9.50
C ALA A 172 44.23 22.45 10.51
N ALA A 173 43.77 22.36 11.76
CA ALA A 173 44.18 23.24 12.86
C ALA A 173 45.69 23.04 13.16
N SER A 174 46.21 21.80 13.18
CA SER A 174 47.59 21.49 13.38
C SER A 174 48.51 22.04 12.25
N LEU A 175 47.96 22.20 11.05
CA LEU A 175 48.62 22.80 9.88
C LEU A 175 48.42 24.32 9.75
N ASN A 176 47.83 24.96 10.74
CA ASN A 176 47.49 26.39 10.73
C ASN A 176 46.59 26.82 9.55
N LEU A 177 45.60 25.96 9.20
CA LEU A 177 44.64 26.19 8.12
C LEU A 177 43.20 26.43 8.68
N PRO A 178 42.92 27.58 9.35
CA PRO A 178 41.68 27.82 10.06
C PRO A 178 40.44 27.88 9.16
N ILE A 179 40.62 28.12 7.86
CA ILE A 179 39.50 28.17 6.89
C ILE A 179 38.90 26.76 6.70
N ILE A 180 39.74 25.73 6.67
CA ILE A 180 39.27 24.35 6.48
C ILE A 180 38.47 23.86 7.68
N ASP A 181 38.89 24.18 8.92
CA ASP A 181 38.15 23.85 10.13
C ASP A 181 36.76 24.50 10.13
N ARG A 182 36.66 25.78 9.74
CA ARG A 182 35.38 26.49 9.65
C ARG A 182 34.44 25.91 8.60
N LEU A 183 34.97 25.58 7.43
CA LEU A 183 34.18 24.92 6.36
C LEU A 183 33.70 23.55 6.78
N ALA A 184 34.56 22.74 7.41
CA ALA A 184 34.18 21.41 7.91
C ALA A 184 33.04 21.51 8.93
N ALA A 185 33.13 22.46 9.88
CA ALA A 185 32.08 22.69 10.87
C ALA A 185 30.71 23.03 10.24
N ILE A 186 30.70 23.89 9.20
CA ILE A 186 29.48 24.26 8.47
C ILE A 186 28.88 23.02 7.78
N VAL A 187 29.72 22.25 7.08
CA VAL A 187 29.27 21.05 6.35
C VAL A 187 28.68 20.01 7.31
N ILE A 188 29.36 19.75 8.43
CA ILE A 188 28.87 18.82 9.47
C ILE A 188 27.52 19.27 10.00
N THR A 189 27.39 20.54 10.37
CA THR A 189 26.12 21.11 10.89
C THR A 189 24.99 20.94 9.88
N TYR A 190 25.25 21.21 8.60
CA TYR A 190 24.26 21.02 7.54
C TYR A 190 23.79 19.56 7.45
N PHE A 191 24.73 18.59 7.46
CA PHE A 191 24.39 17.16 7.37
C PHE A 191 23.57 16.68 8.56
N ILE A 192 23.91 17.09 9.79
CA ILE A 192 23.16 16.74 11.00
C ILE A 192 21.73 17.26 10.92
N LEU A 193 21.55 18.56 10.64
CA LEU A 193 20.21 19.17 10.57
C LEU A 193 19.39 18.60 9.40
N LYS A 194 20.02 18.35 8.26
CA LYS A 194 19.34 17.73 7.12
C LYS A 194 18.88 16.32 7.46
N THR A 195 19.72 15.50 8.08
CA THR A 195 19.34 14.13 8.48
C THR A 195 18.18 14.14 9.49
N ALA A 196 18.23 15.04 10.48
CA ALA A 196 17.15 15.22 11.44
C ALA A 196 15.82 15.58 10.74
N TYR A 197 15.89 16.52 9.77
CA TYR A 197 14.73 16.94 8.98
C TYR A 197 14.18 15.80 8.13
N ASP A 198 15.03 15.02 7.44
CA ASP A 198 14.60 13.91 6.59
C ASP A 198 13.91 12.82 7.42
N ILE A 199 14.43 12.49 8.63
CA ILE A 199 13.81 11.53 9.55
C ILE A 199 12.48 12.07 10.08
N PHE A 200 12.43 13.34 10.47
CA PHE A 200 11.21 14.01 10.94
C PHE A 200 10.10 13.95 9.89
N MET A 201 10.41 14.34 8.65
CA MET A 201 9.43 14.37 7.57
C MET A 201 8.93 12.97 7.20
N GLU A 202 9.81 11.97 7.20
CA GLU A 202 9.46 10.57 6.91
C GLU A 202 8.51 10.01 8.00
N SER A 203 8.84 10.26 9.28
CA SER A 203 8.00 9.83 10.41
C SER A 203 6.66 10.58 10.46
N ALA A 204 6.66 11.90 10.24
CA ALA A 204 5.45 12.72 10.20
C ALA A 204 4.53 12.30 9.04
N PHE A 205 5.09 12.01 7.87
CA PHE A 205 4.36 11.52 6.71
C PHE A 205 3.67 10.18 7.00
N SER A 206 4.39 9.22 7.61
CA SER A 206 3.82 7.92 8.00
C SER A 206 2.73 8.07 9.06
N LEU A 207 2.97 8.88 10.11
CA LEU A 207 2.00 9.11 11.19
C LEU A 207 0.72 9.84 10.73
N SER A 208 0.82 10.65 9.66
CA SER A 208 -0.32 11.34 9.04
C SER A 208 -1.01 10.52 7.94
N ASP A 209 -0.80 9.20 7.91
CA ASP A 209 -1.34 8.28 6.92
C ASP A 209 -0.92 8.60 5.47
N GLY A 210 0.25 9.22 5.29
CA GLY A 210 0.85 9.45 3.98
C GLY A 210 1.27 8.13 3.32
N PHE A 211 1.08 8.05 1.98
CA PHE A 211 1.47 6.89 1.18
C PHE A 211 2.00 7.30 -0.19
N ASP A 212 2.89 6.50 -0.78
CA ASP A 212 3.52 6.83 -2.07
C ASP A 212 2.58 6.49 -3.23
N ASP A 213 2.15 7.51 -3.98
CA ASP A 213 1.33 7.38 -5.19
C ASP A 213 1.94 6.46 -6.25
N LYS A 214 3.26 6.37 -6.32
CA LYS A 214 3.93 5.46 -7.27
C LYS A 214 3.73 4.00 -6.90
N GLN A 215 3.60 3.70 -5.61
CA GLN A 215 3.27 2.35 -5.15
C GLN A 215 1.80 2.03 -5.43
N LEU A 216 0.89 2.96 -5.18
CA LEU A 216 -0.53 2.79 -5.49
C LEU A 216 -0.75 2.47 -6.98
N LYS A 217 -0.10 3.22 -7.88
CA LYS A 217 -0.19 2.96 -9.33
C LYS A 217 0.30 1.56 -9.71
N LYS A 218 1.36 1.05 -9.07
CA LYS A 218 1.83 -0.33 -9.30
C LYS A 218 0.82 -1.38 -8.85
N TYR A 219 0.12 -1.12 -7.73
CA TYR A 219 -0.93 -2.00 -7.25
C TYR A 219 -2.11 -2.00 -8.23
N GLU A 220 -2.55 -0.84 -8.68
CA GLU A 220 -3.60 -0.68 -9.68
C GLU A 220 -3.29 -1.42 -10.98
N GLU A 221 -2.08 -1.23 -11.54
CA GLU A 221 -1.63 -1.93 -12.74
C GLU A 221 -1.61 -3.45 -12.59
N ALA A 222 -1.32 -3.95 -11.39
CA ALA A 222 -1.35 -5.38 -11.11
C ALA A 222 -2.77 -5.91 -10.94
N ILE A 223 -3.65 -5.17 -10.25
CA ILE A 223 -5.06 -5.51 -10.01
C ILE A 223 -5.83 -5.58 -11.33
N LEU A 224 -5.62 -4.61 -12.22
CA LEU A 224 -6.32 -4.53 -13.52
C LEU A 224 -5.97 -5.68 -14.49
N LYS A 225 -4.95 -6.49 -14.19
CA LYS A 225 -4.66 -7.73 -14.94
C LYS A 225 -5.57 -8.90 -14.56
N ILE A 226 -6.29 -8.79 -13.45
CA ILE A 226 -7.22 -9.83 -12.98
C ILE A 226 -8.53 -9.72 -13.80
N PRO A 227 -8.96 -10.81 -14.46
CA PRO A 227 -10.19 -10.80 -15.24
C PRO A 227 -11.42 -10.42 -14.43
N LYS A 228 -12.40 -9.77 -15.05
CA LYS A 228 -13.68 -9.32 -14.47
C LYS A 228 -13.59 -8.11 -13.52
N ILE A 229 -12.41 -7.55 -13.27
CA ILE A 229 -12.26 -6.23 -12.65
C ILE A 229 -12.30 -5.20 -13.78
N SER A 230 -13.24 -4.25 -13.68
CA SER A 230 -13.45 -3.20 -14.69
C SER A 230 -12.59 -1.98 -14.40
N ALA A 231 -12.47 -1.61 -13.13
CA ALA A 231 -11.68 -0.46 -12.70
C ALA A 231 -11.32 -0.55 -11.20
N VAL A 232 -10.27 0.17 -10.82
CA VAL A 232 -9.99 0.54 -9.42
C VAL A 232 -10.53 1.95 -9.21
N LYS A 233 -11.71 2.07 -8.62
CA LYS A 233 -12.41 3.36 -8.45
C LYS A 233 -11.73 4.26 -7.44
N SER A 234 -11.23 3.70 -6.36
CA SER A 234 -10.41 4.40 -5.39
C SER A 234 -9.46 3.43 -4.69
N GLN A 235 -8.33 3.97 -4.25
CA GLN A 235 -7.35 3.25 -3.48
C GLN A 235 -6.72 4.19 -2.45
N ARG A 236 -6.51 3.68 -1.24
CA ARG A 236 -5.86 4.41 -0.15
C ARG A 236 -4.90 3.45 0.55
N GLY A 237 -3.65 3.89 0.67
CA GLY A 237 -2.64 3.16 1.42
C GLY A 237 -2.28 3.90 2.69
N ARG A 238 -1.92 3.16 3.73
CA ARG A 238 -1.33 3.69 4.97
C ARG A 238 -0.34 2.67 5.52
N THR A 239 0.56 3.15 6.36
CA THR A 239 1.53 2.28 7.02
C THR A 239 1.35 2.31 8.53
N TYR A 240 1.53 1.16 9.15
CA TYR A 240 1.68 1.02 10.59
C TYR A 240 3.07 0.43 10.85
N GLY A 241 4.05 1.30 11.09
CA GLY A 241 5.46 0.91 11.04
C GLY A 241 5.82 0.38 9.66
N SER A 242 6.29 -0.86 9.59
CA SER A 242 6.65 -1.52 8.32
C SER A 242 5.50 -2.23 7.59
N ASN A 243 4.29 -2.24 8.16
CA ASN A 243 3.15 -2.97 7.63
C ASN A 243 2.25 -2.05 6.79
N VAL A 244 2.01 -2.45 5.55
CA VAL A 244 1.15 -1.72 4.62
C VAL A 244 -0.28 -2.20 4.75
N TYR A 245 -1.21 -1.27 4.96
CA TYR A 245 -2.66 -1.46 4.91
C TYR A 245 -3.21 -0.77 3.67
N LEU A 246 -4.11 -1.43 2.98
CA LEU A 246 -4.66 -0.94 1.72
C LEU A 246 -6.19 -1.04 1.72
N ASP A 247 -6.86 0.09 1.50
CA ASP A 247 -8.29 0.15 1.29
C ASP A 247 -8.55 0.33 -0.21
N LEU A 248 -9.35 -0.55 -0.81
CA LEU A 248 -9.64 -0.57 -2.25
C LEU A 248 -11.15 -0.49 -2.51
N VAL A 249 -11.53 0.24 -3.55
CA VAL A 249 -12.87 0.14 -4.13
C VAL A 249 -12.71 -0.35 -5.56
N LEU A 250 -13.22 -1.56 -5.83
CA LEU A 250 -13.12 -2.20 -7.13
C LEU A 250 -14.47 -2.20 -7.84
N GLU A 251 -14.49 -1.77 -9.09
CA GLU A 251 -15.64 -1.94 -9.96
C GLU A 251 -15.55 -3.27 -10.70
N MET A 252 -16.59 -4.08 -10.57
CA MET A 252 -16.70 -5.39 -11.18
C MET A 252 -17.96 -5.53 -12.01
N ASN A 253 -17.99 -6.55 -12.90
CA ASN A 253 -19.18 -6.86 -13.68
C ASN A 253 -20.41 -7.02 -12.75
N PRO A 254 -21.50 -6.26 -12.94
CA PRO A 254 -22.70 -6.30 -12.10
C PRO A 254 -23.42 -7.66 -12.11
N ASP A 255 -23.10 -8.54 -13.07
CA ASP A 255 -23.71 -9.85 -13.19
C ASP A 255 -23.05 -10.92 -12.31
N LEU A 256 -21.97 -10.58 -11.61
CA LEU A 256 -21.32 -11.51 -10.68
C LEU A 256 -22.20 -11.77 -9.45
N SER A 257 -22.25 -13.04 -9.04
CA SER A 257 -22.78 -13.40 -7.73
C SER A 257 -21.82 -12.92 -6.62
N VAL A 258 -22.32 -12.83 -5.39
CA VAL A 258 -21.49 -12.52 -4.22
C VAL A 258 -20.33 -13.51 -4.08
N TYR A 259 -20.57 -14.78 -4.36
CA TYR A 259 -19.53 -15.82 -4.33
C TYR A 259 -18.43 -15.59 -5.36
N GLU A 260 -18.81 -15.26 -6.60
CA GLU A 260 -17.83 -14.98 -7.66
C GLU A 260 -17.03 -13.71 -7.40
N SER A 261 -17.68 -12.63 -6.93
CA SER A 261 -16.98 -11.40 -6.58
C SER A 261 -16.00 -11.62 -5.42
N HIS A 262 -16.39 -12.40 -4.40
CA HIS A 262 -15.52 -12.76 -3.30
C HIS A 262 -14.29 -13.58 -3.77
N ALA A 263 -14.48 -14.54 -4.67
CA ALA A 263 -13.37 -15.31 -5.23
C ALA A 263 -12.37 -14.43 -6.01
N ILE A 264 -12.83 -13.33 -6.62
CA ILE A 264 -11.96 -12.34 -7.28
C ILE A 264 -11.23 -11.49 -6.25
N THR A 265 -11.90 -11.03 -5.18
CA THR A 265 -11.22 -10.26 -4.12
C THR A 265 -10.14 -11.07 -3.43
N GLU A 266 -10.36 -12.38 -3.18
CA GLU A 266 -9.30 -13.27 -2.69
C GLU A 266 -8.07 -13.36 -3.62
N GLN A 267 -8.28 -13.30 -4.96
CA GLN A 267 -7.17 -13.27 -5.91
C GLN A 267 -6.37 -11.98 -5.79
N VAL A 268 -7.06 -10.83 -5.62
CA VAL A 268 -6.42 -9.52 -5.38
C VAL A 268 -5.60 -9.55 -4.10
N GLU A 269 -6.18 -10.03 -3.00
CA GLU A 269 -5.48 -10.15 -1.72
C GLU A 269 -4.23 -11.04 -1.83
N LYS A 270 -4.36 -12.21 -2.46
CA LYS A 270 -3.23 -13.13 -2.68
C LYS A 270 -2.13 -12.51 -3.55
N LEU A 271 -2.52 -11.77 -4.61
CA LEU A 271 -1.58 -11.07 -5.48
C LEU A 271 -0.79 -10.01 -4.68
N LEU A 272 -1.50 -9.10 -4.02
CA LEU A 272 -0.90 -7.97 -3.32
C LEU A 272 -0.05 -8.42 -2.11
N SER A 273 -0.52 -9.41 -1.36
CA SER A 273 0.25 -9.96 -0.25
C SER A 273 1.53 -10.67 -0.68
N LYS A 274 1.49 -11.42 -1.81
CA LYS A 274 2.66 -12.20 -2.28
C LYS A 274 3.67 -11.33 -3.02
N GLU A 275 3.22 -10.50 -3.96
CA GLU A 275 4.11 -9.75 -4.83
C GLU A 275 4.59 -8.44 -4.20
N PHE A 276 3.71 -7.77 -3.43
CA PHE A 276 4.01 -6.45 -2.88
C PHE A 276 4.15 -6.45 -1.36
N SER A 277 3.95 -7.59 -0.69
CA SER A 277 4.04 -7.71 0.78
C SER A 277 3.08 -6.77 1.52
N VAL A 278 1.89 -6.51 0.95
CA VAL A 278 0.81 -5.79 1.64
C VAL A 278 0.34 -6.69 2.78
N TYR A 279 0.19 -6.10 3.98
CA TYR A 279 -0.12 -6.84 5.19
C TYR A 279 -1.60 -7.15 5.33
N ASP A 280 -2.45 -6.13 5.09
CA ASP A 280 -3.90 -6.24 5.22
C ASP A 280 -4.58 -5.41 4.14
N ILE A 281 -5.70 -5.92 3.62
CA ILE A 281 -6.37 -5.35 2.46
C ILE A 281 -7.88 -5.40 2.70
N ASP A 282 -8.51 -4.23 2.74
CA ASP A 282 -9.97 -4.10 2.77
C ASP A 282 -10.47 -3.77 1.36
N ILE A 283 -11.38 -4.61 0.83
CA ILE A 283 -11.89 -4.47 -0.52
C ILE A 283 -13.40 -4.28 -0.51
N HIS A 284 -13.81 -3.08 -0.89
CA HIS A 284 -15.20 -2.78 -1.20
C HIS A 284 -15.47 -3.02 -2.70
N VAL A 285 -16.50 -3.79 -3.02
CA VAL A 285 -16.88 -4.09 -4.40
C VAL A 285 -18.10 -3.26 -4.79
N GLU A 286 -17.99 -2.53 -5.89
CA GLU A 286 -19.09 -1.83 -6.53
C GLU A 286 -19.39 -2.40 -7.90
N PRO A 287 -20.66 -2.40 -8.34
CA PRO A 287 -20.99 -2.77 -9.71
C PRO A 287 -20.44 -1.71 -10.68
N ALA A 288 -19.79 -2.14 -11.75
CA ALA A 288 -19.37 -1.24 -12.82
C ALA A 288 -20.61 -0.51 -13.39
N SER A 289 -20.46 0.78 -13.65
CA SER A 289 -21.54 1.58 -14.22
C SER A 289 -21.95 1.03 -15.58
N ILE A 290 -23.20 0.60 -15.68
CA ILE A 290 -23.80 0.30 -16.97
C ILE A 290 -24.22 1.65 -17.59
N PRO A 291 -23.84 1.97 -18.83
CA PRO A 291 -24.30 3.21 -19.47
C PRO A 291 -25.82 3.32 -19.37
N GLU A 292 -26.34 4.47 -18.95
CA GLU A 292 -27.78 4.70 -18.78
C GLU A 292 -28.59 4.36 -20.04
N ASP A 293 -28.00 4.50 -21.22
CA ASP A 293 -28.60 4.14 -22.50
C ASP A 293 -28.83 2.63 -22.67
N GLU A 294 -28.08 1.77 -21.98
CA GLU A 294 -28.31 0.32 -21.98
C GLU A 294 -29.43 -0.10 -21.02
N ILE A 295 -29.71 0.69 -19.97
CA ILE A 295 -30.60 0.25 -18.88
C ILE A 295 -32.06 0.30 -19.28
N PHE A 296 -32.53 1.26 -20.08
CA PHE A 296 -33.96 1.45 -20.33
C PHE A 296 -34.42 1.32 -21.78
N ASN A 297 -33.69 1.84 -22.76
CA ASN A 297 -34.11 1.83 -24.15
C ASN A 297 -33.59 0.65 -24.98
N ASN A 298 -32.48 0.05 -24.58
CA ASN A 298 -31.80 -0.95 -25.38
C ASN A 298 -32.26 -2.38 -25.08
N VAL A 299 -32.54 -2.70 -23.80
CA VAL A 299 -32.97 -4.05 -23.40
C VAL A 299 -34.30 -4.40 -24.04
N SER A 300 -35.27 -3.48 -24.03
CA SER A 300 -36.59 -3.71 -24.63
C SER A 300 -36.46 -3.95 -26.14
N LYS A 301 -35.75 -3.08 -26.86
CA LYS A 301 -35.48 -3.24 -28.29
C LYS A 301 -34.69 -4.51 -28.60
N LYS A 302 -33.71 -4.85 -27.76
CA LYS A 302 -32.86 -6.04 -27.91
C LYS A 302 -33.67 -7.32 -27.71
N LEU A 303 -34.47 -7.42 -26.64
CA LEU A 303 -35.34 -8.57 -26.39
C LEU A 303 -36.44 -8.69 -27.44
N TYR A 304 -37.03 -7.59 -27.89
CA TYR A 304 -37.96 -7.58 -29.02
C TYR A 304 -37.32 -8.16 -30.28
N LYS A 305 -36.08 -7.72 -30.60
CA LYS A 305 -35.33 -8.23 -31.75
C LYS A 305 -34.98 -9.71 -31.59
N ASN A 306 -34.55 -10.14 -30.40
CA ASN A 306 -34.17 -11.52 -30.13
C ASN A 306 -35.37 -12.46 -30.21
N GLU A 307 -36.56 -12.08 -29.65
CA GLU A 307 -37.81 -12.82 -29.84
C GLU A 307 -38.13 -13.02 -31.30
N LYS A 308 -38.04 -11.94 -32.10
CA LYS A 308 -38.28 -11.99 -33.54
C LYS A 308 -37.27 -12.90 -34.25
N ILE A 309 -36.00 -12.86 -33.89
CA ILE A 309 -34.94 -13.74 -34.46
C ILE A 309 -35.27 -15.19 -34.17
N ILE A 310 -35.63 -15.54 -32.93
CA ILE A 310 -35.90 -16.91 -32.50
C ILE A 310 -37.17 -17.45 -33.21
N LEU A 311 -38.28 -16.73 -33.15
CA LEU A 311 -39.55 -17.18 -33.70
C LEU A 311 -39.55 -17.22 -35.23
N SER A 312 -38.80 -16.36 -35.87
CA SER A 312 -38.63 -16.38 -37.35
C SER A 312 -37.47 -17.30 -37.80
N LYS A 313 -36.79 -17.95 -36.90
CA LYS A 313 -35.61 -18.84 -37.15
C LYS A 313 -34.59 -18.14 -38.10
N ILE A 314 -34.28 -16.89 -37.83
CA ILE A 314 -33.24 -16.15 -38.55
C ILE A 314 -31.88 -16.83 -38.24
N PRO A 315 -30.94 -16.94 -39.19
CA PRO A 315 -29.63 -17.55 -38.91
C PRO A 315 -29.02 -17.13 -37.59
N ASP A 316 -28.39 -18.06 -36.86
CA ASP A 316 -27.80 -17.92 -35.54
C ASP A 316 -28.79 -17.76 -34.36
N TYR A 317 -30.12 -18.02 -34.58
CA TYR A 317 -31.13 -17.96 -33.49
C TYR A 317 -30.84 -18.91 -32.34
N GLU A 318 -30.17 -20.02 -32.60
CA GLU A 318 -29.79 -21.03 -31.61
C GLU A 318 -28.90 -20.45 -30.52
N THR A 319 -28.09 -19.44 -30.86
CA THR A 319 -27.18 -18.77 -29.93
C THR A 319 -27.88 -17.98 -28.82
N TYR A 320 -29.17 -17.69 -28.99
CA TYR A 320 -30.00 -17.00 -28.01
C TYR A 320 -30.83 -17.93 -27.13
N ILE A 321 -30.72 -19.26 -27.31
CA ILE A 321 -31.47 -20.27 -26.56
C ILE A 321 -30.51 -20.93 -25.55
N SER A 322 -30.92 -21.00 -24.28
CA SER A 322 -30.13 -21.67 -23.23
C SER A 322 -30.19 -23.19 -23.41
N ASP A 323 -29.14 -23.88 -22.99
CA ASP A 323 -29.14 -25.38 -22.92
C ASP A 323 -30.23 -25.91 -21.99
N ASP A 324 -30.60 -25.13 -20.96
CA ASP A 324 -31.65 -25.44 -19.99
C ASP A 324 -33.06 -24.97 -20.45
N PHE A 325 -33.20 -24.54 -21.71
CA PHE A 325 -34.47 -24.03 -22.23
C PHE A 325 -35.52 -25.09 -22.26
N PHE A 326 -36.75 -24.71 -21.91
CA PHE A 326 -37.95 -25.49 -22.15
C PHE A 326 -39.15 -24.63 -22.55
N MET A 327 -40.09 -25.24 -23.24
CA MET A 327 -41.33 -24.57 -23.70
C MET A 327 -42.56 -25.36 -23.28
N ILE A 328 -43.65 -24.63 -23.07
CA ILE A 328 -44.99 -25.23 -22.95
C ILE A 328 -45.81 -24.74 -24.14
N ASP A 329 -46.29 -25.71 -24.94
CA ASP A 329 -47.09 -25.40 -26.13
C ASP A 329 -48.55 -25.04 -25.81
N GLU A 330 -49.34 -24.72 -26.85
CA GLU A 330 -50.75 -24.34 -26.75
C GLU A 330 -51.64 -25.46 -26.13
N LYS A 331 -51.18 -26.69 -26.19
CA LYS A 331 -51.89 -27.87 -25.64
C LYS A 331 -51.40 -28.27 -24.24
N GLY A 332 -50.46 -27.54 -23.73
CA GLY A 332 -49.86 -27.77 -22.41
C GLY A 332 -48.74 -28.84 -22.42
N HIS A 333 -48.24 -29.24 -23.58
CA HIS A 333 -47.13 -30.19 -23.66
C HIS A 333 -45.81 -29.51 -23.40
N TYR A 334 -44.97 -30.21 -22.62
CA TYR A 334 -43.58 -29.78 -22.38
C TYR A 334 -42.70 -30.12 -23.58
N GLN A 335 -41.89 -29.21 -24.03
CA GLN A 335 -40.95 -29.37 -25.13
C GLN A 335 -39.55 -28.90 -24.69
N THR A 336 -38.55 -29.72 -25.02
CA THR A 336 -37.15 -29.39 -24.79
C THR A 336 -36.61 -28.40 -25.84
N ALA A 337 -35.40 -27.85 -25.61
CA ALA A 337 -34.73 -27.00 -26.57
C ALA A 337 -34.60 -27.69 -27.96
N LYS A 338 -34.28 -28.99 -27.98
CA LYS A 338 -34.11 -29.76 -29.21
C LYS A 338 -35.42 -29.88 -30.00
N GLU A 339 -36.51 -30.19 -29.31
CA GLU A 339 -37.84 -30.30 -29.94
C GLU A 339 -38.33 -28.94 -30.46
N PHE A 340 -38.09 -27.86 -29.70
CA PHE A 340 -38.40 -26.52 -30.13
C PHE A 340 -37.61 -26.10 -31.39
N LEU A 341 -36.35 -26.51 -31.51
CA LEU A 341 -35.51 -26.21 -32.67
C LEU A 341 -36.01 -26.95 -33.93
N GLU A 342 -36.67 -28.08 -33.78
CA GLU A 342 -37.26 -28.84 -34.89
C GLU A 342 -38.62 -28.30 -35.38
N LEU A 343 -39.30 -27.43 -34.61
CA LEU A 343 -40.58 -26.82 -34.98
C LEU A 343 -40.52 -26.00 -36.28
N ALA A 344 -41.65 -25.93 -36.98
CA ALA A 344 -41.78 -25.14 -38.22
C ALA A 344 -41.48 -23.64 -37.97
N ARG A 345 -41.04 -22.97 -39.03
CA ARG A 345 -40.85 -21.49 -39.00
C ARG A 345 -42.19 -20.79 -38.79
N PHE A 346 -42.22 -19.87 -37.87
CA PHE A 346 -43.30 -18.87 -37.82
C PHE A 346 -43.07 -17.80 -38.88
N GLU A 347 -44.14 -17.32 -39.53
CA GLU A 347 -44.02 -16.20 -40.45
C GLU A 347 -43.57 -14.91 -39.78
N PRO A 348 -43.09 -13.88 -40.51
CA PRO A 348 -42.56 -12.69 -39.91
C PRO A 348 -43.55 -12.04 -38.95
N CYS A 349 -43.14 -12.03 -37.66
CA CYS A 349 -44.03 -11.72 -36.54
C CYS A 349 -44.17 -10.23 -36.31
N ASN A 350 -45.42 -9.79 -36.14
CA ASN A 350 -45.73 -8.48 -35.63
C ASN A 350 -46.37 -8.66 -34.24
N PHE A 351 -45.56 -8.41 -33.21
CA PHE A 351 -46.03 -8.58 -31.84
C PHE A 351 -47.00 -7.47 -31.45
N GLN A 352 -48.16 -7.86 -30.93
CA GLN A 352 -49.12 -6.95 -30.32
C GLN A 352 -48.92 -6.95 -28.80
N TYR A 353 -49.14 -5.82 -28.15
CA TYR A 353 -49.04 -5.66 -26.67
C TYR A 353 -47.73 -6.15 -26.08
N PHE A 354 -46.61 -5.89 -26.76
CA PHE A 354 -45.30 -6.31 -26.29
C PHE A 354 -44.93 -5.57 -24.98
N GLN A 355 -44.72 -6.32 -23.90
CA GLN A 355 -44.41 -5.79 -22.59
C GLN A 355 -43.24 -6.53 -21.97
N ILE A 356 -42.41 -5.81 -21.19
CA ILE A 356 -41.33 -6.40 -20.43
C ILE A 356 -41.51 -6.06 -18.97
N LYS A 357 -41.50 -7.08 -18.12
CA LYS A 357 -41.49 -6.95 -16.66
C LYS A 357 -40.14 -7.40 -16.10
N THR A 358 -39.48 -6.56 -15.33
CA THR A 358 -38.25 -6.90 -14.66
C THR A 358 -38.53 -7.78 -13.44
N ILE A 359 -38.04 -9.02 -13.46
CA ILE A 359 -38.09 -9.91 -12.29
C ILE A 359 -36.83 -9.67 -11.42
N SER A 360 -35.66 -9.60 -12.05
CA SER A 360 -34.39 -9.22 -11.42
C SER A 360 -33.52 -8.49 -12.44
N GLN A 361 -32.34 -8.00 -12.01
CA GLN A 361 -31.39 -7.40 -12.95
C GLN A 361 -30.99 -8.35 -14.09
N LYS A 362 -30.90 -9.63 -13.79
CA LYS A 362 -30.50 -10.70 -14.73
C LYS A 362 -31.68 -11.43 -15.39
N THR A 363 -32.92 -11.14 -15.00
CA THR A 363 -34.09 -11.90 -15.46
C THR A 363 -35.21 -10.95 -15.87
N LYS A 364 -35.67 -11.10 -17.11
CA LYS A 364 -36.80 -10.35 -17.65
C LYS A 364 -37.90 -11.32 -18.09
N LEU A 365 -39.13 -10.94 -17.80
CA LEU A 365 -40.30 -11.61 -18.35
C LEU A 365 -40.79 -10.74 -19.49
N VAL A 366 -40.95 -11.35 -20.66
CA VAL A 366 -41.48 -10.73 -21.87
C VAL A 366 -42.82 -11.33 -22.16
N SER A 367 -43.81 -10.53 -22.45
CA SER A 367 -45.15 -11.00 -22.85
C SER A 367 -45.66 -10.22 -24.05
N TYR A 368 -46.34 -10.91 -24.96
CA TYR A 368 -46.90 -10.33 -26.17
C TYR A 368 -48.01 -11.23 -26.75
N GLN A 369 -48.78 -10.68 -27.66
CA GLN A 369 -49.76 -11.47 -28.43
C GLN A 369 -49.27 -11.70 -29.84
N LEU A 370 -49.43 -12.92 -30.31
CA LEU A 370 -49.08 -13.35 -31.64
C LEU A 370 -50.03 -14.47 -32.14
N ASN A 371 -50.59 -14.32 -33.34
CA ASN A 371 -51.48 -15.34 -33.94
C ASN A 371 -52.64 -15.80 -33.05
N GLY A 372 -53.24 -14.91 -32.30
CA GLY A 372 -54.39 -15.25 -31.43
C GLY A 372 -54.01 -15.97 -30.12
N ALA A 373 -52.74 -16.04 -29.80
CA ALA A 373 -52.23 -16.60 -28.54
C ALA A 373 -51.43 -15.59 -27.76
N GLN A 374 -51.45 -15.75 -26.42
CA GLN A 374 -50.60 -15.00 -25.48
C GLN A 374 -49.27 -15.78 -25.33
N HIS A 375 -48.17 -15.13 -25.63
CA HIS A 375 -46.84 -15.65 -25.49
C HIS A 375 -46.19 -15.05 -24.24
N THR A 376 -45.48 -15.87 -23.48
CA THR A 376 -44.72 -15.43 -22.29
C THR A 376 -43.34 -16.08 -22.34
N SER A 377 -42.30 -15.26 -22.28
CA SER A 377 -40.90 -15.68 -22.32
C SER A 377 -40.15 -15.21 -21.08
N ILE A 378 -39.24 -16.02 -20.59
CA ILE A 378 -38.28 -15.63 -19.54
C ILE A 378 -36.89 -15.60 -20.15
N TRP A 379 -36.27 -14.43 -20.06
CA TRP A 379 -34.92 -14.17 -20.51
C TRP A 379 -33.99 -14.05 -19.33
N ARG A 380 -32.84 -14.72 -19.38
CA ARG A 380 -31.77 -14.61 -18.39
C ARG A 380 -30.50 -14.09 -19.03
N ARG A 381 -29.83 -13.15 -18.36
CA ARG A 381 -28.57 -12.58 -18.81
C ARG A 381 -27.38 -13.28 -18.12
N HIS A 382 -26.42 -13.74 -18.90
CA HIS A 382 -25.06 -14.07 -18.49
C HIS A 382 -24.10 -13.03 -19.08
N GLU A 383 -23.52 -13.26 -20.25
CA GLU A 383 -22.82 -12.24 -21.06
C GLU A 383 -23.77 -11.63 -22.10
N VAL A 384 -24.67 -12.45 -22.62
CA VAL A 384 -25.78 -12.07 -23.49
C VAL A 384 -27.10 -12.54 -22.90
N TRP A 385 -28.21 -12.07 -23.49
CA TRP A 385 -29.54 -12.52 -23.07
C TRP A 385 -29.87 -13.85 -23.72
N TYR A 386 -30.19 -14.88 -22.90
CA TYR A 386 -30.65 -16.21 -23.34
C TYR A 386 -32.11 -16.43 -22.95
N LEU A 387 -32.87 -17.00 -23.89
CA LEU A 387 -34.20 -17.51 -23.64
C LEU A 387 -34.10 -18.79 -22.83
N ILE A 388 -34.74 -18.85 -21.65
CA ILE A 388 -34.71 -20.00 -20.75
C ILE A 388 -36.08 -20.69 -20.66
N PHE A 389 -37.15 -19.94 -20.98
CA PHE A 389 -38.52 -20.45 -20.93
C PHE A 389 -39.38 -19.71 -21.93
N HIS A 390 -40.29 -20.46 -22.58
CA HIS A 390 -41.34 -19.89 -23.44
C HIS A 390 -42.64 -20.64 -23.21
N GLN A 391 -43.77 -19.91 -23.16
CA GLN A 391 -45.09 -20.51 -23.05
C GLN A 391 -46.05 -19.85 -24.04
N VAL A 392 -46.89 -20.64 -24.65
CA VAL A 392 -47.97 -20.20 -25.52
C VAL A 392 -49.31 -20.56 -24.87
N THR A 393 -50.19 -19.59 -24.73
CA THR A 393 -51.54 -19.79 -24.14
C THR A 393 -52.56 -19.28 -25.15
N PRO A 394 -53.51 -20.12 -25.64
CA PRO A 394 -54.56 -19.68 -26.54
C PRO A 394 -55.43 -18.61 -25.86
N ILE A 395 -55.76 -17.55 -26.60
CA ILE A 395 -56.75 -16.54 -26.18
C ILE A 395 -58.11 -17.14 -26.54
N THR A 396 -58.82 -17.65 -25.56
CA THR A 396 -60.23 -18.00 -25.71
C THR A 396 -61.04 -16.74 -25.47
N ASP A 397 -61.88 -16.33 -26.41
CA ASP A 397 -62.89 -15.31 -26.20
C ASP A 397 -63.69 -15.69 -24.93
N SER A 398 -63.71 -14.86 -23.95
CA SER A 398 -64.56 -15.06 -22.77
C SER A 398 -66.00 -15.19 -23.22
N PRO A 399 -66.76 -16.24 -22.84
CA PRO A 399 -68.19 -16.19 -23.07
C PRO A 399 -68.72 -14.98 -22.27
N GLU A 400 -69.49 -14.15 -22.95
CA GLU A 400 -70.24 -13.01 -22.38
C GLU A 400 -71.11 -13.44 -21.19
#